data_2833eb9c3570dd1e14d549760f0bc780
#
_entry.id   2833eb9c3570dd1e14d549760f0bc780
#
_cell.length_a   1.000
_cell.length_b   1.000
_cell.length_c   1.000
_cell.angle_alpha   90.00
_cell.angle_beta   90.00
_cell.angle_gamma   90.00
#
_symmetry.space_group_name_H-M   'P 1'
#
loop_
_entity.id
_entity.type
_entity.pdbx_description
1 polymer ?
#
loop_
_entity_poly.entity_id
_entity_poly.type
_entity_poly.pdbx_seq_one_letter_code
_entity_poly.pdbx_strand_id
1 'polypeptide(L)'
;MREFRNVKIIAVDHGYGNIKTANTVTPTGITAYETEPIFTGNILDYNGTYYRIGEGHKEFIPDKAIDEDYYLLTLMAVARELNIFSIQEADVHLAAGLPLTWIRHQREEFRSYLLQNSEVSYRFNNKDYHIRFVGCSLYPQGYPAIVNRLGDLKGTNLLADIGNGTMNILYINNKKAQESRCWTEKFGVNQCLIAAKNAILDRFGVKIEEATVEQVLRFKAADISAPYLNCITAVARQYVANIFSTLRKYEYNPDLMRLYVVGGGGCMIRNFGMYDESRVTILDDICATAKGYEHLALMSLKRRE
;
A
#
# COMPACT_ATOMS: atom_id res chain seq x y z
N MET A 1 -10.86 -10.37 -5.25
CA MET A 1 -11.25 -11.44 -4.30
C MET A 1 -11.12 -12.81 -4.94
N ARG A 2 -10.55 -13.81 -4.25
CA ARG A 2 -10.46 -15.23 -4.64
C ARG A 2 -11.33 -16.07 -3.70
N GLU A 3 -11.52 -17.35 -4.05
CA GLU A 3 -12.35 -18.26 -3.26
C GLU A 3 -11.71 -19.65 -3.16
N PHE A 4 -11.88 -20.28 -2.00
CA PHE A 4 -11.48 -21.66 -1.76
C PHE A 4 -12.49 -22.33 -0.80
N ARG A 5 -13.21 -23.37 -1.27
CA ARG A 5 -14.22 -24.11 -0.48
C ARG A 5 -15.25 -23.19 0.20
N ASN A 6 -15.86 -22.29 -0.53
CA ASN A 6 -16.81 -21.27 -0.05
C ASN A 6 -16.23 -20.20 0.88
N VAL A 7 -14.94 -20.27 1.24
CA VAL A 7 -14.25 -19.22 1.99
C VAL A 7 -13.74 -18.14 1.01
N LYS A 8 -14.11 -16.89 1.25
CA LYS A 8 -13.64 -15.75 0.48
C LYS A 8 -12.24 -15.36 0.95
N ILE A 9 -11.27 -15.33 0.05
CA ILE A 9 -9.92 -14.85 0.33
C ILE A 9 -9.88 -13.38 -0.04
N ILE A 10 -9.76 -12.51 0.95
CA ILE A 10 -9.72 -11.07 0.77
C ILE A 10 -8.37 -10.54 1.26
N ALA A 11 -7.65 -9.91 0.33
CA ALA A 11 -6.40 -9.26 0.69
C ALA A 11 -6.62 -7.82 1.13
N VAL A 12 -5.87 -7.43 2.17
CA VAL A 12 -5.82 -6.04 2.65
C VAL A 12 -4.35 -5.62 2.79
N ASP A 13 -3.91 -4.75 1.90
CA ASP A 13 -2.60 -4.11 1.99
C ASP A 13 -2.72 -2.83 2.82
N HIS A 14 -2.29 -2.92 4.08
CA HIS A 14 -2.36 -1.85 5.07
C HIS A 14 -1.23 -0.84 4.86
N GLY A 15 -1.40 0.05 3.89
CA GLY A 15 -0.48 1.17 3.69
C GLY A 15 -0.75 2.34 4.63
N TYR A 16 0.19 3.28 4.75
CA TYR A 16 0.00 4.51 5.54
C TYR A 16 -0.86 5.55 4.80
N GLY A 17 -0.76 5.63 3.50
CA GLY A 17 -1.55 6.56 2.71
C GLY A 17 -2.88 5.96 2.24
N ASN A 18 -2.88 4.69 1.91
CA ASN A 18 -4.05 4.01 1.35
C ASN A 18 -4.14 2.57 1.84
N ILE A 19 -5.36 2.12 2.13
CA ILE A 19 -5.72 0.71 2.20
C ILE A 19 -6.03 0.23 0.78
N LYS A 20 -5.45 -0.89 0.40
CA LYS A 20 -5.67 -1.48 -0.93
C LYS A 20 -6.13 -2.92 -0.79
N THR A 21 -7.09 -3.27 -1.59
CA THR A 21 -7.50 -4.65 -1.82
C THR A 21 -7.11 -5.08 -3.24
N ALA A 22 -7.57 -6.22 -3.69
CA ALA A 22 -7.34 -6.62 -5.07
C ALA A 22 -7.99 -5.66 -6.10
N ASN A 23 -9.10 -5.00 -5.71
CA ASN A 23 -9.94 -4.21 -6.63
C ASN A 23 -10.23 -2.78 -6.15
N THR A 24 -9.89 -2.43 -4.90
CA THR A 24 -10.22 -1.11 -4.33
C THR A 24 -9.01 -0.43 -3.72
N VAL A 25 -9.05 0.90 -3.72
CA VAL A 25 -8.05 1.77 -3.07
C VAL A 25 -8.82 2.82 -2.27
N THR A 26 -8.48 2.99 -1.00
CA THR A 26 -9.14 3.96 -0.11
C THR A 26 -8.09 4.67 0.73
N PRO A 27 -8.09 6.01 0.79
CA PRO A 27 -7.24 6.75 1.73
C PRO A 27 -7.50 6.32 3.18
N THR A 28 -6.47 6.39 4.02
CA THR A 28 -6.49 5.84 5.38
C THR A 28 -7.05 6.77 6.44
N GLY A 29 -7.40 8.00 6.10
CA GLY A 29 -7.96 8.93 7.08
C GLY A 29 -9.30 8.42 7.64
N ILE A 30 -9.46 8.51 8.96
CA ILE A 30 -10.68 8.15 9.69
C ILE A 30 -11.08 9.31 10.60
N THR A 31 -12.36 9.61 10.64
CA THR A 31 -12.95 10.54 11.60
C THR A 31 -14.15 9.87 12.26
N ALA A 32 -14.16 9.83 13.60
CA ALA A 32 -15.26 9.25 14.38
C ALA A 32 -16.34 10.30 14.66
N TYR A 33 -17.61 9.86 14.70
CA TYR A 33 -18.78 10.66 15.01
C TYR A 33 -19.70 9.88 15.98
N GLU A 34 -20.24 10.56 16.96
CA GLU A 34 -21.23 9.97 17.90
C GLU A 34 -22.64 9.85 17.29
N THR A 35 -22.91 10.64 16.27
CA THR A 35 -24.19 10.64 15.54
C THR A 35 -23.94 10.45 14.06
N GLU A 36 -24.95 9.91 13.35
CA GLU A 36 -24.83 9.67 11.92
C GLU A 36 -24.53 10.97 11.15
N PRO A 37 -23.42 11.01 10.37
CA PRO A 37 -23.06 12.19 9.59
C PRO A 37 -24.08 12.53 8.52
N ILE A 38 -24.37 13.83 8.33
CA ILE A 38 -25.31 14.32 7.31
C ILE A 38 -24.84 13.97 5.89
N PHE A 39 -23.53 14.02 5.65
CA PHE A 39 -22.96 13.65 4.35
C PHE A 39 -22.70 12.14 4.33
N THR A 40 -23.47 11.44 3.53
CA THR A 40 -23.38 9.98 3.34
C THR A 40 -22.29 9.66 2.32
N GLY A 41 -21.40 8.74 2.68
CA GLY A 41 -20.34 8.22 1.81
C GLY A 41 -19.15 7.72 2.63
N ASN A 42 -18.78 6.48 2.41
CA ASN A 42 -17.71 5.82 3.15
C ASN A 42 -17.91 5.83 4.68
N ILE A 43 -19.15 5.70 5.13
CA ILE A 43 -19.51 5.62 6.54
C ILE A 43 -19.53 4.16 6.96
N LEU A 44 -18.69 3.83 7.95
CA LEU A 44 -18.72 2.59 8.70
C LEU A 44 -19.43 2.84 10.02
N ASP A 45 -20.53 2.13 10.27
CA ASP A 45 -21.21 2.06 11.56
C ASP A 45 -20.79 0.76 12.24
N TYR A 46 -20.05 0.89 13.33
CA TYR A 46 -19.52 -0.22 14.09
C TYR A 46 -19.58 0.05 15.59
N ASN A 47 -20.20 -0.86 16.35
CA ASN A 47 -20.40 -0.76 17.79
C ASN A 47 -21.05 0.56 18.26
N GLY A 48 -21.98 1.12 17.46
CA GLY A 48 -22.71 2.35 17.78
C GLY A 48 -21.93 3.64 17.54
N THR A 49 -20.77 3.55 16.89
CA THR A 49 -19.96 4.71 16.48
C THR A 49 -19.88 4.76 14.96
N TYR A 50 -20.06 5.94 14.40
CA TYR A 50 -19.95 6.18 12.97
C TYR A 50 -18.54 6.65 12.62
N TYR A 51 -17.91 6.02 11.63
CA TYR A 51 -16.57 6.36 11.16
C TYR A 51 -16.62 6.78 9.69
N ARG A 52 -16.26 8.01 9.40
CA ARG A 52 -16.07 8.46 8.03
C ARG A 52 -14.66 8.12 7.58
N ILE A 53 -14.54 7.34 6.51
CA ILE A 53 -13.27 6.80 6.03
C ILE A 53 -12.92 7.37 4.66
N GLY A 54 -11.64 7.67 4.43
CA GLY A 54 -11.12 8.07 3.12
C GLY A 54 -10.85 9.56 2.96
N GLU A 55 -10.87 10.33 4.03
CA GLU A 55 -10.47 11.73 4.04
C GLU A 55 -9.14 11.90 4.77
N GLY A 56 -8.09 12.28 4.05
CA GLY A 56 -6.74 12.39 4.58
C GLY A 56 -5.99 11.06 4.66
N HIS A 57 -4.83 11.12 5.28
CA HIS A 57 -3.90 10.00 5.42
C HIS A 57 -3.43 9.87 6.86
N LYS A 58 -3.14 8.62 7.26
CA LYS A 58 -2.54 8.35 8.57
C LYS A 58 -1.06 8.71 8.59
N GLU A 59 -0.62 9.17 9.76
CA GLU A 59 0.81 9.33 10.03
C GLU A 59 1.50 7.95 10.15
N PHE A 60 2.81 7.95 9.97
CA PHE A 60 3.62 6.75 10.13
C PHE A 60 3.69 6.36 11.60
N ILE A 61 3.17 5.18 11.95
CA ILE A 61 3.28 4.55 13.26
C ILE A 61 4.07 3.25 13.10
N PRO A 62 5.14 3.01 13.90
CA PRO A 62 5.97 1.81 13.77
C PRO A 62 5.26 0.49 14.07
N ASP A 63 4.18 0.52 14.86
CA ASP A 63 3.40 -0.66 15.23
C ASP A 63 1.95 -0.50 14.80
N LYS A 64 1.52 -1.32 13.85
CA LYS A 64 0.15 -1.29 13.32
C LYS A 64 -0.87 -1.96 14.22
N ALA A 65 -0.46 -2.82 15.14
CA ALA A 65 -1.37 -3.51 16.06
C ALA A 65 -1.84 -2.59 17.21
N ILE A 66 -1.11 -1.51 17.48
CA ILE A 66 -1.49 -0.51 18.50
C ILE A 66 -2.54 0.46 17.94
N ASP A 67 -2.65 0.58 16.62
CA ASP A 67 -3.53 1.52 15.96
C ASP A 67 -4.90 0.87 15.65
N GLU A 68 -5.89 1.13 16.49
CA GLU A 68 -7.25 0.59 16.36
C GLU A 68 -7.91 0.86 15.01
N ASP A 69 -7.52 1.92 14.32
CA ASP A 69 -8.07 2.29 13.02
C ASP A 69 -7.78 1.26 11.92
N TYR A 70 -6.66 0.53 11.99
CA TYR A 70 -6.38 -0.50 10.97
C TYR A 70 -7.39 -1.65 10.99
N TYR A 71 -8.00 -1.94 12.13
CA TYR A 71 -9.09 -2.91 12.19
C TYR A 71 -10.36 -2.36 11.48
N LEU A 72 -10.74 -1.11 11.75
CA LEU A 72 -11.87 -0.44 11.09
C LEU A 72 -11.65 -0.34 9.58
N LEU A 73 -10.43 0.00 9.17
CA LEU A 73 -10.03 0.04 7.77
C LEU A 73 -10.10 -1.35 7.11
N THR A 74 -9.82 -2.42 7.88
CA THR A 74 -9.99 -3.81 7.39
C THR A 74 -11.45 -4.14 7.18
N LEU A 75 -12.35 -3.80 8.11
CA LEU A 75 -13.79 -4.01 7.97
C LEU A 75 -14.33 -3.30 6.72
N MET A 76 -13.97 -2.03 6.53
CA MET A 76 -14.32 -1.27 5.34
C MET A 76 -13.80 -1.92 4.04
N ALA A 77 -12.53 -2.36 4.05
CA ALA A 77 -11.91 -2.99 2.88
C ALA A 77 -12.60 -4.31 2.49
N VAL A 78 -12.96 -5.12 3.49
CA VAL A 78 -13.74 -6.36 3.30
C VAL A 78 -15.13 -6.05 2.74
N ALA A 79 -15.85 -5.06 3.30
CA ALA A 79 -17.16 -4.65 2.79
C ALA A 79 -17.09 -4.19 1.34
N ARG A 80 -16.07 -3.40 0.97
CA ARG A 80 -15.89 -2.94 -0.42
C ARG A 80 -15.65 -4.08 -1.40
N GLU A 81 -14.81 -5.04 -1.04
CA GLU A 81 -14.57 -6.22 -1.89
C GLU A 81 -15.82 -7.08 -2.05
N LEU A 82 -16.52 -7.35 -0.97
CA LEU A 82 -17.77 -8.14 -1.01
C LEU A 82 -18.88 -7.43 -1.78
N ASN A 83 -18.97 -6.10 -1.66
CA ASN A 83 -19.98 -5.31 -2.38
C ASN A 83 -19.84 -5.40 -3.91
N ILE A 84 -18.61 -5.55 -4.45
CA ILE A 84 -18.40 -5.74 -5.89
C ILE A 84 -19.16 -6.97 -6.40
N PHE A 85 -19.32 -7.99 -5.56
CA PHE A 85 -20.01 -9.24 -5.88
C PHE A 85 -21.39 -9.34 -5.27
N SER A 86 -21.91 -8.25 -4.69
CA SER A 86 -23.22 -8.19 -4.01
C SER A 86 -23.37 -9.22 -2.87
N ILE A 87 -22.26 -9.48 -2.14
CA ILE A 87 -22.21 -10.40 -1.00
C ILE A 87 -22.25 -9.57 0.28
N GLN A 88 -23.06 -9.98 1.26
CA GLN A 88 -23.19 -9.34 2.57
C GLN A 88 -22.85 -10.29 3.73
N GLU A 89 -22.87 -11.60 3.48
CA GLU A 89 -22.53 -12.62 4.46
C GLU A 89 -21.42 -13.53 3.88
N ALA A 90 -20.34 -13.73 4.62
CA ALA A 90 -19.23 -14.57 4.14
C ALA A 90 -18.33 -15.08 5.24
N ASP A 91 -17.79 -16.29 5.02
CA ASP A 91 -16.58 -16.76 5.66
C ASP A 91 -15.39 -16.13 4.94
N VAL A 92 -14.55 -15.42 5.68
CA VAL A 92 -13.42 -14.68 5.11
C VAL A 92 -12.09 -15.17 5.69
N HIS A 93 -11.18 -15.53 4.80
CA HIS A 93 -9.76 -15.69 5.12
C HIS A 93 -9.03 -14.41 4.72
N LEU A 94 -8.52 -13.67 5.70
CA LEU A 94 -7.73 -12.47 5.44
C LEU A 94 -6.35 -12.81 4.90
N ALA A 95 -5.88 -12.02 3.95
CA ALA A 95 -4.50 -12.07 3.47
C ALA A 95 -3.91 -10.66 3.59
N ALA A 96 -2.94 -10.46 4.48
CA ALA A 96 -2.39 -9.14 4.76
C ALA A 96 -0.86 -9.15 4.76
N GLY A 97 -0.25 -8.00 4.96
CA GLY A 97 1.19 -7.90 4.97
C GLY A 97 1.75 -6.86 5.92
N LEU A 98 3.00 -7.12 6.31
CA LEU A 98 3.82 -6.23 7.10
C LEU A 98 5.09 -5.86 6.34
N PRO A 99 5.72 -4.71 6.65
CA PRO A 99 7.05 -4.39 6.13
C PRO A 99 8.03 -5.55 6.35
N LEU A 100 8.96 -5.71 5.41
CA LEU A 100 9.90 -6.83 5.39
C LEU A 100 10.65 -7.06 6.71
N THR A 101 11.05 -5.96 7.36
CA THR A 101 11.81 -6.01 8.62
C THR A 101 10.94 -6.28 9.85
N TRP A 102 9.64 -6.05 9.77
CA TRP A 102 8.72 -6.17 10.92
C TRP A 102 8.03 -7.53 11.00
N ILE A 103 7.85 -8.20 9.87
CA ILE A 103 7.06 -9.45 9.80
C ILE A 103 7.58 -10.54 10.74
N ARG A 104 8.88 -10.54 11.07
CA ARG A 104 9.48 -11.54 11.99
C ARG A 104 9.04 -11.35 13.43
N HIS A 105 8.79 -10.12 13.86
CA HIS A 105 8.54 -9.78 15.26
C HIS A 105 7.06 -9.48 15.53
N GLN A 106 6.34 -8.91 14.56
CA GLN A 106 4.96 -8.45 14.74
C GLN A 106 3.92 -9.39 14.10
N ARG A 107 4.34 -10.52 13.50
CA ARG A 107 3.45 -11.40 12.74
C ARG A 107 2.26 -11.91 13.55
N GLU A 108 2.53 -12.53 14.71
CA GLU A 108 1.46 -13.17 15.50
C GLU A 108 0.60 -12.11 16.21
N GLU A 109 1.19 -11.03 16.65
CA GLU A 109 0.47 -9.90 17.25
C GLU A 109 -0.49 -9.26 16.25
N PHE A 110 -0.01 -8.91 15.06
CA PHE A 110 -0.84 -8.33 14.00
C PHE A 110 -1.91 -9.30 13.49
N ARG A 111 -1.59 -10.60 13.43
CA ARG A 111 -2.58 -11.63 13.11
C ARG A 111 -3.70 -11.68 14.15
N SER A 112 -3.35 -11.72 15.45
CA SER A 112 -4.31 -11.74 16.55
C SER A 112 -5.17 -10.47 16.55
N TYR A 113 -4.55 -9.32 16.31
CA TYR A 113 -5.24 -8.05 16.16
C TYR A 113 -6.28 -8.05 15.02
N LEU A 114 -5.92 -8.55 13.84
CA LEU A 114 -6.86 -8.64 12.71
C LEU A 114 -7.99 -9.65 12.94
N LEU A 115 -7.77 -10.67 13.78
CA LEU A 115 -8.74 -11.71 14.12
C LEU A 115 -9.35 -11.51 15.52
N GLN A 116 -9.29 -10.30 16.09
CA GLN A 116 -9.77 -10.03 17.46
C GLN A 116 -11.26 -10.35 17.66
N ASN A 117 -12.04 -10.30 16.59
CA ASN A 117 -13.43 -10.75 16.56
C ASN A 117 -13.57 -11.81 15.48
N SER A 118 -13.88 -13.05 15.87
CA SER A 118 -14.09 -14.16 14.92
C SER A 118 -15.35 -13.96 14.08
N GLU A 119 -16.37 -13.35 14.66
CA GLU A 119 -17.62 -12.95 13.99
C GLU A 119 -17.86 -11.47 14.25
N VAL A 120 -18.21 -10.74 13.20
CA VAL A 120 -18.47 -9.31 13.28
C VAL A 120 -19.65 -8.91 12.39
N SER A 121 -20.52 -8.08 12.96
CA SER A 121 -21.64 -7.44 12.26
C SER A 121 -21.41 -5.94 12.26
N TYR A 122 -21.53 -5.32 11.11
CA TYR A 122 -21.35 -3.88 10.95
C TYR A 122 -22.09 -3.39 9.72
N ARG A 123 -22.30 -2.09 9.63
CA ARG A 123 -22.90 -1.45 8.46
C ARG A 123 -21.88 -0.60 7.72
N PHE A 124 -21.83 -0.74 6.41
CA PHE A 124 -20.99 0.13 5.57
C PHE A 124 -21.80 0.65 4.38
N ASN A 125 -21.85 1.98 4.22
CA ASN A 125 -22.65 2.66 3.19
C ASN A 125 -24.11 2.14 3.15
N ASN A 126 -24.78 2.10 4.30
CA ASN A 126 -26.15 1.65 4.49
C ASN A 126 -26.43 0.18 4.09
N LYS A 127 -25.39 -0.67 4.06
CA LYS A 127 -25.50 -2.11 3.86
C LYS A 127 -24.96 -2.83 5.08
N ASP A 128 -25.75 -3.79 5.59
CA ASP A 128 -25.34 -4.62 6.71
C ASP A 128 -24.44 -5.75 6.22
N TYR A 129 -23.36 -6.03 6.95
CA TYR A 129 -22.40 -7.11 6.67
C TYR A 129 -22.31 -8.02 7.91
N HIS A 130 -22.30 -9.34 7.67
CA HIS A 130 -22.08 -10.37 8.66
C HIS A 130 -20.89 -11.24 8.23
N ILE A 131 -19.78 -11.06 8.88
CA ILE A 131 -18.51 -11.67 8.46
C ILE A 131 -17.99 -12.60 9.54
N ARG A 132 -17.62 -13.81 9.15
CA ARG A 132 -16.87 -14.75 9.99
C ARG A 132 -15.43 -14.82 9.48
N PHE A 133 -14.48 -14.36 10.28
CA PHE A 133 -13.08 -14.49 9.99
C PHE A 133 -12.59 -15.89 10.37
N VAL A 134 -12.33 -16.72 9.36
CA VAL A 134 -11.90 -18.12 9.54
C VAL A 134 -10.38 -18.29 9.56
N GLY A 135 -9.63 -17.24 9.30
CA GLY A 135 -8.18 -17.24 9.38
C GLY A 135 -7.52 -16.02 8.75
N CYS A 136 -6.22 -15.89 8.98
CA CYS A 136 -5.39 -14.83 8.42
C CYS A 136 -4.02 -15.37 8.02
N SER A 137 -3.60 -15.02 6.80
CA SER A 137 -2.24 -15.27 6.29
C SER A 137 -1.49 -13.95 6.17
N LEU A 138 -0.27 -13.88 6.71
CA LEU A 138 0.57 -12.68 6.67
C LEU A 138 1.82 -12.90 5.82
N TYR A 139 2.12 -11.92 4.99
CA TYR A 139 3.21 -11.91 4.02
C TYR A 139 4.08 -10.67 4.16
N PRO A 140 5.37 -10.72 3.73
CA PRO A 140 6.17 -9.52 3.60
C PRO A 140 5.63 -8.61 2.48
N GLN A 141 5.56 -7.30 2.72
CA GLN A 141 5.15 -6.32 1.70
C GLN A 141 6.12 -6.31 0.50
N GLY A 142 5.61 -5.91 -0.67
CA GLY A 142 6.38 -5.75 -1.91
C GLY A 142 6.58 -7.06 -2.68
N TYR A 143 7.19 -8.08 -2.09
CA TYR A 143 7.47 -9.35 -2.79
C TYR A 143 6.23 -10.01 -3.43
N PRO A 144 5.06 -10.05 -2.80
CA PRO A 144 3.86 -10.61 -3.40
C PRO A 144 3.43 -9.94 -4.72
N ALA A 145 3.74 -8.67 -4.91
CA ALA A 145 3.41 -7.96 -6.15
C ALA A 145 4.06 -8.57 -7.40
N ILE A 146 5.17 -9.28 -7.25
CA ILE A 146 5.93 -9.87 -8.35
C ILE A 146 5.87 -11.40 -8.40
N VAL A 147 5.10 -12.05 -7.53
CA VAL A 147 5.01 -13.51 -7.45
C VAL A 147 4.63 -14.14 -8.79
N ASN A 148 3.72 -13.52 -9.54
CA ASN A 148 3.32 -14.00 -10.86
C ASN A 148 4.39 -13.77 -11.95
N ARG A 149 5.44 -13.00 -11.67
CA ARG A 149 6.55 -12.68 -12.56
C ARG A 149 7.86 -13.35 -12.17
N LEU A 150 7.85 -14.21 -11.15
CA LEU A 150 9.07 -14.92 -10.73
C LEU A 150 9.70 -15.74 -11.86
N GLY A 151 8.89 -16.18 -12.86
CA GLY A 151 9.37 -16.83 -14.07
C GLY A 151 10.39 -15.99 -14.84
N ASP A 152 10.21 -14.67 -14.87
CA ASP A 152 10.99 -13.72 -15.65
C ASP A 152 12.29 -13.31 -14.95
N LEU A 153 12.42 -13.57 -13.64
CA LEU A 153 13.56 -13.17 -12.82
C LEU A 153 14.75 -14.11 -13.03
N LYS A 154 15.70 -13.69 -13.84
CA LYS A 154 16.99 -14.40 -14.03
C LYS A 154 18.09 -13.67 -13.26
N GLY A 155 19.00 -14.44 -12.65
CA GLY A 155 20.14 -13.88 -11.92
C GLY A 155 19.73 -13.05 -10.70
N THR A 156 20.45 -11.96 -10.46
CA THR A 156 20.23 -11.05 -9.34
C THR A 156 19.35 -9.89 -9.74
N ASN A 157 18.30 -9.67 -8.96
CA ASN A 157 17.34 -8.58 -9.16
C ASN A 157 17.13 -7.84 -7.84
N LEU A 158 16.78 -6.57 -7.93
CA LEU A 158 16.35 -5.77 -6.80
C LEU A 158 14.86 -5.43 -6.95
N LEU A 159 14.11 -5.55 -5.87
CA LEU A 159 12.75 -5.05 -5.76
C LEU A 159 12.75 -3.82 -4.86
N ALA A 160 12.18 -2.73 -5.32
CA ALA A 160 11.87 -1.54 -4.54
C ALA A 160 10.36 -1.33 -4.49
N ASP A 161 9.76 -1.54 -3.31
CA ASP A 161 8.36 -1.23 -3.05
C ASP A 161 8.27 0.16 -2.42
N ILE A 162 7.85 1.14 -3.22
CA ILE A 162 7.79 2.55 -2.81
C ILE A 162 6.34 2.89 -2.48
N GLY A 163 6.04 2.86 -1.18
CA GLY A 163 4.75 3.23 -0.63
C GLY A 163 4.59 4.74 -0.39
N ASN A 164 3.60 5.10 0.43
CA ASN A 164 3.40 6.50 0.83
C ASN A 164 4.47 6.95 1.85
N GLY A 165 4.76 6.16 2.87
CA GLY A 165 5.68 6.51 3.95
C GLY A 165 7.08 5.89 3.84
N THR A 166 7.21 4.74 3.17
CA THR A 166 8.44 3.95 3.16
C THR A 166 8.77 3.38 1.78
N MET A 167 10.03 3.04 1.60
CA MET A 167 10.56 2.20 0.52
C MET A 167 11.11 0.91 1.13
N ASN A 168 10.53 -0.24 0.76
CA ASN A 168 11.06 -1.55 1.08
C ASN A 168 11.97 -2.02 -0.05
N ILE A 169 13.17 -2.50 0.29
CA ILE A 169 14.18 -2.97 -0.65
C ILE A 169 14.41 -4.45 -0.38
N LEU A 170 14.37 -5.28 -1.42
CA LEU A 170 14.56 -6.72 -1.31
C LEU A 170 15.39 -7.26 -2.48
N TYR A 171 16.43 -8.01 -2.16
CA TYR A 171 17.17 -8.79 -3.14
C TYR A 171 16.46 -10.08 -3.51
N ILE A 172 16.47 -10.39 -4.80
CA ILE A 172 15.91 -11.62 -5.34
C ILE A 172 16.98 -12.26 -6.24
N ASN A 173 17.48 -13.41 -5.83
CA ASN A 173 18.45 -14.16 -6.59
C ASN A 173 17.87 -15.49 -7.07
N ASN A 174 17.92 -15.73 -8.38
CA ASN A 174 17.37 -16.91 -9.01
C ASN A 174 15.95 -17.22 -8.51
N LYS A 175 15.06 -16.22 -8.57
CA LYS A 175 13.63 -16.30 -8.18
C LYS A 175 13.37 -16.42 -6.66
N LYS A 176 14.41 -16.42 -5.83
CA LYS A 176 14.27 -16.55 -4.37
C LYS A 176 14.59 -15.23 -3.69
N ALA A 177 13.66 -14.76 -2.86
CA ALA A 177 13.88 -13.62 -1.99
C ALA A 177 15.00 -13.92 -0.97
N GLN A 178 15.89 -12.98 -0.75
CA GLN A 178 16.97 -13.09 0.23
C GLN A 178 16.59 -12.32 1.49
N GLU A 179 16.11 -13.03 2.51
CA GLU A 179 15.66 -12.42 3.76
C GLU A 179 16.75 -11.65 4.53
N SER A 180 18.01 -12.04 4.38
CA SER A 180 19.16 -11.35 4.99
C SER A 180 19.52 -10.05 4.25
N ARG A 181 18.98 -9.83 3.04
CA ARG A 181 19.23 -8.67 2.19
C ARG A 181 17.95 -7.94 1.90
N CYS A 182 17.33 -7.44 2.98
CA CYS A 182 16.13 -6.61 2.91
C CYS A 182 16.24 -5.43 3.88
N TRP A 183 15.71 -4.28 3.46
CA TRP A 183 15.76 -3.03 4.21
C TRP A 183 14.47 -2.26 4.04
N THR A 184 14.18 -1.40 5.00
CA THR A 184 13.07 -0.45 4.95
C THR A 184 13.62 0.95 5.22
N GLU A 185 13.38 1.87 4.29
CA GLU A 185 13.81 3.25 4.35
C GLU A 185 12.61 4.21 4.36
N LYS A 186 12.78 5.36 5.01
CA LYS A 186 11.77 6.44 5.00
C LYS A 186 11.84 7.24 3.69
N PHE A 187 11.64 6.56 2.56
CA PHE A 187 11.64 7.14 1.21
C PHE A 187 10.32 6.83 0.51
N GLY A 188 9.22 7.36 1.03
CA GLY A 188 7.90 7.23 0.41
C GLY A 188 7.50 8.48 -0.39
N VAL A 189 6.33 8.44 -1.00
CA VAL A 189 5.78 9.55 -1.79
C VAL A 189 5.54 10.79 -0.93
N ASN A 190 5.11 10.61 0.32
CA ASN A 190 4.78 11.69 1.24
C ASN A 190 5.99 12.58 1.55
N GLN A 191 7.18 12.01 1.69
CA GLN A 191 8.39 12.83 1.93
C GLN A 191 8.73 13.72 0.74
N CYS A 192 8.49 13.25 -0.50
CA CYS A 192 8.65 14.08 -1.70
C CYS A 192 7.61 15.21 -1.73
N LEU A 193 6.36 14.88 -1.36
CA LEU A 193 5.26 15.83 -1.29
C LEU A 193 5.54 16.95 -0.28
N ILE A 194 5.97 16.60 0.94
CA ILE A 194 6.36 17.57 1.96
C ILE A 194 7.52 18.44 1.49
N ALA A 195 8.56 17.84 0.88
CA ALA A 195 9.69 18.59 0.34
C ALA A 195 9.26 19.59 -0.73
N ALA A 196 8.34 19.19 -1.62
CA ALA A 196 7.83 20.09 -2.66
C ALA A 196 6.97 21.24 -2.09
N LYS A 197 6.11 20.94 -1.10
CA LYS A 197 5.32 21.99 -0.39
C LYS A 197 6.22 23.00 0.30
N ASN A 198 7.26 22.52 0.99
CA ASN A 198 8.24 23.40 1.65
C ASN A 198 9.01 24.25 0.64
N ALA A 199 9.47 23.69 -0.47
CA ALA A 199 10.17 24.44 -1.51
C ALA A 199 9.32 25.53 -2.15
N ILE A 200 8.01 25.30 -2.30
CA ILE A 200 7.06 26.34 -2.75
C ILE A 200 6.91 27.43 -1.70
N LEU A 201 6.73 27.05 -0.44
CA LEU A 201 6.61 28.03 0.66
C LEU A 201 7.88 28.90 0.77
N ASP A 202 9.06 28.27 0.77
CA ASP A 202 10.35 28.96 0.91
C ASP A 202 10.64 29.89 -0.27
N ARG A 203 10.32 29.47 -1.48
CA ARG A 203 10.65 30.25 -2.70
C ARG A 203 9.65 31.33 -3.02
N PHE A 204 8.36 31.11 -2.76
CA PHE A 204 7.28 31.98 -3.22
C PHE A 204 6.46 32.58 -2.07
N GLY A 205 6.68 32.15 -0.80
CA GLY A 205 5.94 32.64 0.36
C GLY A 205 4.47 32.20 0.41
N VAL A 206 4.07 31.18 -0.37
CA VAL A 206 2.69 30.71 -0.45
C VAL A 206 2.56 29.23 -0.11
N LYS A 207 1.43 28.84 0.46
CA LYS A 207 1.07 27.44 0.66
C LYS A 207 0.42 26.88 -0.60
N ILE A 208 0.76 25.67 -0.97
CA ILE A 208 0.14 24.92 -2.08
C ILE A 208 -0.64 23.73 -1.54
N GLU A 209 -1.78 23.46 -2.16
CA GLU A 209 -2.61 22.31 -1.84
C GLU A 209 -1.89 20.99 -2.17
N GLU A 210 -2.04 20.02 -1.29
CA GLU A 210 -1.42 18.70 -1.40
C GLU A 210 -1.83 17.98 -2.68
N ALA A 211 -3.13 18.02 -3.01
CA ALA A 211 -3.67 17.42 -4.22
C ALA A 211 -3.02 17.96 -5.50
N THR A 212 -2.66 19.25 -5.52
CA THR A 212 -1.97 19.87 -6.66
C THR A 212 -0.56 19.31 -6.83
N VAL A 213 0.18 19.15 -5.73
CA VAL A 213 1.52 18.54 -5.77
C VAL A 213 1.43 17.07 -6.20
N GLU A 214 0.49 16.31 -5.63
CA GLU A 214 0.24 14.92 -6.05
C GLU A 214 -0.05 14.81 -7.55
N GLN A 215 -0.84 15.72 -8.10
CA GLN A 215 -1.15 15.75 -9.52
C GLN A 215 0.11 15.92 -10.37
N VAL A 216 1.02 16.83 -9.97
CA VAL A 216 2.31 16.98 -10.64
C VAL A 216 3.17 15.74 -10.53
N LEU A 217 3.24 15.11 -9.33
CA LEU A 217 4.03 13.90 -9.13
C LEU A 217 3.53 12.73 -9.99
N ARG A 218 2.21 12.61 -10.16
CA ARG A 218 1.58 11.53 -10.94
C ARG A 218 1.61 11.76 -12.45
N PHE A 219 1.38 13.00 -12.90
CA PHE A 219 1.09 13.30 -14.30
C PHE A 219 2.10 14.27 -14.96
N LYS A 220 3.09 14.77 -14.23
CA LYS A 220 4.01 15.86 -14.65
C LYS A 220 3.30 17.17 -14.99
N ALA A 221 2.05 17.32 -14.66
CA ALA A 221 1.21 18.44 -15.00
C ALA A 221 0.20 18.73 -13.88
N ALA A 222 -0.16 20.00 -13.73
CA ALA A 222 -1.30 20.48 -12.95
C ALA A 222 -1.69 21.84 -13.52
N ASP A 223 -2.88 22.33 -13.21
CA ASP A 223 -3.34 23.68 -13.61
C ASP A 223 -2.74 24.74 -12.68
N ILE A 224 -1.43 24.96 -12.83
CA ILE A 224 -0.63 25.95 -12.09
C ILE A 224 0.36 26.64 -13.01
N SER A 225 0.81 27.84 -12.65
CA SER A 225 1.77 28.57 -13.46
C SER A 225 3.15 27.88 -13.51
N ALA A 226 3.88 28.10 -14.61
CA ALA A 226 5.16 27.45 -14.90
C ALA A 226 6.22 27.56 -13.78
N PRO A 227 6.39 28.68 -13.05
CA PRO A 227 7.36 28.77 -11.95
C PRO A 227 7.10 27.73 -10.84
N TYR A 228 5.83 27.50 -10.46
CA TYR A 228 5.44 26.49 -9.45
C TYR A 228 5.65 25.08 -9.96
N LEU A 229 5.20 24.80 -11.19
CA LEU A 229 5.39 23.49 -11.83
C LEU A 229 6.88 23.12 -11.92
N ASN A 230 7.73 24.08 -12.34
CA ASN A 230 9.17 23.87 -12.42
C ASN A 230 9.82 23.63 -11.05
N CYS A 231 9.35 24.32 -10.00
CA CYS A 231 9.84 24.13 -8.64
C CYS A 231 9.53 22.71 -8.15
N ILE A 232 8.28 22.25 -8.27
CA ILE A 232 7.88 20.90 -7.85
C ILE A 232 8.63 19.84 -8.67
N THR A 233 8.77 20.04 -9.98
CA THR A 233 9.49 19.12 -10.88
C THR A 233 10.97 19.01 -10.49
N ALA A 234 11.63 20.10 -10.12
CA ALA A 234 13.03 20.08 -9.68
C ALA A 234 13.19 19.29 -8.39
N VAL A 235 12.30 19.50 -7.40
CA VAL A 235 12.29 18.75 -6.14
C VAL A 235 12.06 17.26 -6.42
N ALA A 236 11.09 16.90 -7.24
CA ALA A 236 10.78 15.52 -7.57
C ALA A 236 11.96 14.80 -8.26
N ARG A 237 12.64 15.46 -9.20
CA ARG A 237 13.86 14.91 -9.83
C ARG A 237 14.97 14.67 -8.83
N GLN A 238 15.23 15.62 -7.94
CA GLN A 238 16.24 15.46 -6.89
C GLN A 238 15.88 14.33 -5.93
N TYR A 239 14.58 14.23 -5.56
CA TYR A 239 14.09 13.19 -4.67
C TYR A 239 14.28 11.79 -5.30
N VAL A 240 13.93 11.61 -6.56
CA VAL A 240 14.13 10.35 -7.29
C VAL A 240 15.64 10.02 -7.44
N ALA A 241 16.48 11.01 -7.69
CA ALA A 241 17.92 10.80 -7.69
C ALA A 241 18.44 10.30 -6.34
N ASN A 242 17.90 10.82 -5.22
CA ASN A 242 18.21 10.35 -3.88
C ASN A 242 17.75 8.91 -3.64
N ILE A 243 16.58 8.51 -4.17
CA ILE A 243 16.14 7.10 -4.15
C ILE A 243 17.17 6.21 -4.83
N PHE A 244 17.60 6.52 -6.05
CA PHE A 244 18.62 5.73 -6.75
C PHE A 244 19.97 5.72 -6.01
N SER A 245 20.37 6.84 -5.40
CA SER A 245 21.54 6.90 -4.55
C SER A 245 21.45 5.96 -3.35
N THR A 246 20.26 5.90 -2.72
CA THR A 246 19.98 5.00 -1.60
C THR A 246 20.00 3.53 -2.05
N LEU A 247 19.40 3.20 -3.20
CA LEU A 247 19.49 1.85 -3.76
C LEU A 247 20.94 1.41 -3.99
N ARG A 248 21.82 2.32 -4.48
CA ARG A 248 23.26 2.03 -4.64
C ARG A 248 23.97 1.80 -3.31
N LYS A 249 23.60 2.47 -2.22
CA LYS A 249 24.12 2.17 -0.87
C LYS A 249 23.82 0.73 -0.45
N TYR A 250 22.70 0.18 -0.94
CA TYR A 250 22.31 -1.22 -0.78
C TYR A 250 22.77 -2.09 -1.93
N GLU A 251 23.92 -1.75 -2.53
CA GLU A 251 24.62 -2.53 -3.56
C GLU A 251 23.84 -2.71 -4.89
N TYR A 252 22.84 -1.88 -5.18
CA TYR A 252 22.21 -1.89 -6.50
C TYR A 252 23.23 -1.44 -7.55
N ASN A 253 23.51 -2.33 -8.49
CA ASN A 253 24.31 -2.03 -9.67
C ASN A 253 23.44 -2.16 -10.93
N PRO A 254 23.14 -1.05 -11.63
CA PRO A 254 22.27 -1.06 -12.80
C PRO A 254 22.83 -1.88 -13.97
N ASP A 255 24.14 -2.05 -14.06
CA ASP A 255 24.78 -2.82 -15.15
C ASP A 255 24.65 -4.33 -14.94
N LEU A 256 24.55 -4.78 -13.67
CA LEU A 256 24.53 -6.19 -13.29
C LEU A 256 23.16 -6.70 -12.87
N MET A 257 22.25 -5.80 -12.46
CA MET A 257 20.97 -6.16 -11.86
C MET A 257 19.80 -5.54 -12.63
N ARG A 258 18.65 -6.19 -12.58
CA ARG A 258 17.37 -5.57 -12.93
C ARG A 258 16.72 -4.99 -11.68
N LEU A 259 16.05 -3.86 -11.83
CA LEU A 259 15.24 -3.23 -10.79
C LEU A 259 13.77 -3.42 -11.12
N TYR A 260 13.01 -3.93 -10.14
CA TYR A 260 11.56 -3.97 -10.16
C TYR A 260 11.03 -2.94 -9.18
N VAL A 261 10.21 -2.01 -9.67
CA VAL A 261 9.58 -0.98 -8.83
C VAL A 261 8.10 -1.28 -8.73
N VAL A 262 7.60 -1.34 -7.52
CA VAL A 262 6.17 -1.55 -7.20
C VAL A 262 5.68 -0.47 -6.24
N GLY A 263 4.38 -0.39 -6.03
CA GLY A 263 3.77 0.61 -5.15
C GLY A 263 3.49 1.94 -5.83
N GLY A 264 2.80 2.83 -5.09
CA GLY A 264 2.35 4.11 -5.63
C GLY A 264 3.47 5.07 -6.06
N GLY A 265 4.69 4.89 -5.50
CA GLY A 265 5.86 5.70 -5.87
C GLY A 265 6.49 5.35 -7.22
N GLY A 266 6.06 4.26 -7.86
CA GLY A 266 6.53 3.88 -9.20
C GLY A 266 6.30 4.98 -10.25
N CYS A 267 5.20 5.72 -10.15
CA CYS A 267 4.92 6.85 -11.04
C CYS A 267 5.97 7.96 -10.93
N MET A 268 6.51 8.24 -9.73
CA MET A 268 7.59 9.23 -9.56
C MET A 268 8.87 8.77 -10.25
N ILE A 269 9.24 7.49 -10.09
CA ILE A 269 10.42 6.93 -10.76
C ILE A 269 10.27 7.07 -12.27
N ARG A 270 9.11 6.70 -12.84
CA ARG A 270 8.83 6.87 -14.28
C ARG A 270 8.90 8.31 -14.72
N ASN A 271 8.30 9.20 -13.95
CA ASN A 271 8.12 10.59 -14.35
C ASN A 271 9.41 11.41 -14.22
N PHE A 272 10.25 11.14 -13.24
CA PHE A 272 11.36 12.00 -12.86
C PHE A 272 12.70 11.29 -12.81
N GLY A 273 12.74 9.97 -12.98
CA GLY A 273 13.96 9.17 -12.94
C GLY A 273 14.77 9.23 -14.23
N MET A 274 16.07 9.05 -14.08
CA MET A 274 17.00 8.80 -15.18
C MET A 274 17.56 7.39 -15.02
N TYR A 275 17.15 6.45 -15.86
CA TYR A 275 17.52 5.04 -15.79
C TYR A 275 17.43 4.38 -17.18
N ASP A 276 18.04 3.23 -17.32
CA ASP A 276 17.90 2.36 -18.51
C ASP A 276 16.56 1.61 -18.42
N GLU A 277 15.63 1.94 -19.30
CA GLU A 277 14.29 1.33 -19.38
C GLU A 277 14.33 -0.18 -19.66
N SER A 278 15.41 -0.67 -20.28
CA SER A 278 15.59 -2.11 -20.52
C SER A 278 15.91 -2.89 -19.22
N ARG A 279 16.36 -2.19 -18.17
CA ARG A 279 16.81 -2.76 -16.90
C ARG A 279 15.89 -2.46 -15.72
N VAL A 280 14.96 -1.53 -15.89
CA VAL A 280 13.99 -1.14 -14.83
C VAL A 280 12.57 -1.48 -15.27
N THR A 281 11.89 -2.25 -14.47
CA THR A 281 10.46 -2.59 -14.68
C THR A 281 9.62 -1.92 -13.60
N ILE A 282 8.71 -1.05 -13.99
CA ILE A 282 7.78 -0.39 -13.08
C ILE A 282 6.41 -1.03 -13.24
N LEU A 283 5.84 -1.56 -12.15
CA LEU A 283 4.51 -2.13 -12.14
C LEU A 283 3.48 -1.03 -11.84
N ASP A 284 2.58 -0.81 -12.79
CA ASP A 284 1.56 0.24 -12.68
C ASP A 284 0.37 -0.13 -11.81
N ASP A 285 0.15 -1.43 -11.59
CA ASP A 285 -0.93 -1.91 -10.77
C ASP A 285 -0.64 -1.65 -9.29
N ILE A 286 -1.21 -0.59 -8.75
CA ILE A 286 -1.06 -0.21 -7.33
C ILE A 286 -1.68 -1.23 -6.36
N CYS A 287 -2.54 -2.13 -6.86
CA CYS A 287 -3.13 -3.25 -6.12
C CYS A 287 -2.33 -4.56 -6.27
N ALA A 288 -1.19 -4.55 -6.98
CA ALA A 288 -0.41 -5.75 -7.26
C ALA A 288 -0.01 -6.51 -5.99
N THR A 289 0.35 -5.81 -4.91
CA THR A 289 0.70 -6.42 -3.62
C THR A 289 -0.49 -7.17 -3.02
N ALA A 290 -1.67 -6.55 -2.96
CA ALA A 290 -2.88 -7.20 -2.46
C ALA A 290 -3.30 -8.41 -3.32
N LYS A 291 -3.25 -8.29 -4.65
CA LYS A 291 -3.47 -9.42 -5.57
C LYS A 291 -2.49 -10.56 -5.33
N GLY A 292 -1.24 -10.23 -5.03
CA GLY A 292 -0.21 -11.19 -4.66
C GLY A 292 -0.49 -11.90 -3.34
N TYR A 293 -1.00 -11.19 -2.33
CA TYR A 293 -1.43 -11.80 -1.07
C TYR A 293 -2.55 -12.82 -1.27
N GLU A 294 -3.59 -12.47 -2.04
CA GLU A 294 -4.67 -13.42 -2.38
C GLU A 294 -4.16 -14.67 -3.09
N HIS A 295 -3.23 -14.48 -4.04
CA HIS A 295 -2.64 -15.59 -4.76
C HIS A 295 -1.88 -16.54 -3.83
N LEU A 296 -1.02 -15.99 -2.98
CA LEU A 296 -0.22 -16.78 -2.04
C LEU A 296 -1.10 -17.46 -0.97
N ALA A 297 -2.14 -16.79 -0.48
CA ALA A 297 -3.08 -17.37 0.47
C ALA A 297 -3.83 -18.56 -0.14
N LEU A 298 -4.35 -18.42 -1.37
CA LEU A 298 -4.99 -19.50 -2.11
C LEU A 298 -4.05 -20.71 -2.29
N MET A 299 -2.80 -20.46 -2.68
CA MET A 299 -1.81 -21.52 -2.87
C MET A 299 -1.46 -22.22 -1.55
N SER A 300 -1.39 -21.46 -0.44
CA SER A 300 -1.13 -21.99 0.89
C SER A 300 -2.28 -22.86 1.40
N LEU A 301 -3.53 -22.43 1.19
CA LEU A 301 -4.72 -23.19 1.60
C LEU A 301 -4.83 -24.50 0.81
N LYS A 302 -4.56 -24.50 -0.50
CA LYS A 302 -4.54 -25.70 -1.34
C LYS A 302 -3.45 -26.73 -0.98
N ARG A 303 -2.32 -26.27 -0.39
CA ARG A 303 -1.21 -27.16 0.00
C ARG A 303 -1.42 -27.86 1.34
N ARG A 304 -2.34 -27.39 2.16
CA ARG A 304 -2.64 -27.95 3.48
C ARG A 304 -3.63 -29.13 3.41
N GLU A 305 -4.12 -29.42 2.22
CA GLU A 305 -4.88 -30.64 1.88
C GLU A 305 -3.97 -31.76 1.48
#